data_6e0fc43d9859695ecf6acc4851bff1fd
#
_entry.id   6e0fc43d9859695ecf6acc4851bff1fd
#
_cell.length_a   1.000
_cell.length_b   1.000
_cell.length_c   1.000
_cell.angle_alpha   90.00
_cell.angle_beta   90.00
_cell.angle_gamma   90.00
#
_symmetry.space_group_name_H-M   'P 1'
#
loop_
_entity.id
_entity.type
_entity.pdbx_description
1 polymer ?
#
loop_
_entity_poly.entity_id
_entity_poly.type
_entity_poly.pdbx_seq_one_letter_code
_entity_poly.pdbx_strand_id
1 'polypeptide(L)'
;MRWGEAEICPGKAVHLQCNLGLHLGQEFAGVTINCLRQNTEEKGKDGRKEMAMIENDWLAELGEEFHKPYYKTLYEFVKTEYSTTQVFPPADDIFNAFHLTPLSDVKVVILGQDPYHDVGQAHGLCFSVKPDVKIPPSLVNIYKELHDDLGCYIPNNGYLIKWAKQGILMLNTVLTVRAHMANSHRGKGWEEFTDAAIRVLNKQDRPVVFILWGRPAQTKKKMLNNPRHLILQAAHPSPLSAHNGFFGSKPFSQTNRFLQENGLEPIDWQIENR
;
A
#
# COMPACT_ATOMS: atom_id res chain seq x y z
N MET A 1 -43.61 37.55 6.82
CA MET A 1 -42.54 38.33 7.46
C MET A 1 -41.26 38.14 6.65
N ARG A 2 -40.68 39.23 6.19
CA ARG A 2 -39.61 39.23 5.17
C ARG A 2 -38.25 38.83 5.76
N TRP A 3 -37.48 38.08 5.02
CA TRP A 3 -36.07 37.85 5.28
C TRP A 3 -35.24 39.03 4.72
N GLY A 4 -34.37 39.62 5.57
CA GLY A 4 -33.42 40.64 5.15
C GLY A 4 -32.12 40.05 4.70
N GLU A 5 -31.67 40.50 3.55
CA GLU A 5 -30.36 40.23 2.95
C GLU A 5 -29.26 40.93 3.75
N ALA A 6 -28.15 40.22 4.03
CA ALA A 6 -26.95 40.82 4.58
C ALA A 6 -25.88 40.92 3.51
N GLU A 7 -25.50 42.15 3.21
CA GLU A 7 -24.40 42.54 2.29
C GLU A 7 -23.04 42.12 2.83
N ILE A 8 -22.21 41.57 1.97
CA ILE A 8 -20.81 41.21 2.24
C ILE A 8 -19.91 42.40 1.84
N CYS A 9 -19.27 43.07 2.81
CA CYS A 9 -18.18 43.97 2.60
C CYS A 9 -16.80 43.27 2.65
N PRO A 10 -15.84 43.57 1.77
CA PRO A 10 -14.54 42.92 1.78
C PRO A 10 -13.52 43.65 2.66
N GLY A 11 -12.73 42.88 3.38
CA GLY A 11 -11.44 43.31 3.92
C GLY A 11 -11.40 43.68 5.39
N LYS A 12 -11.18 42.68 6.28
CA LYS A 12 -10.42 42.85 7.52
C LYS A 12 -9.99 41.48 8.03
N ALA A 13 -8.69 41.29 8.23
CA ALA A 13 -8.10 40.12 8.88
C ALA A 13 -8.56 40.06 10.35
N VAL A 14 -9.13 38.93 10.76
CA VAL A 14 -9.48 38.67 12.15
C VAL A 14 -8.40 37.80 12.76
N HIS A 15 -7.62 38.38 13.66
CA HIS A 15 -6.76 37.64 14.58
C HIS A 15 -7.64 36.93 15.63
N LEU A 16 -7.70 35.61 15.60
CA LEU A 16 -8.29 34.82 16.65
C LEU A 16 -7.19 34.34 17.62
N GLN A 17 -7.15 34.95 18.81
CA GLN A 17 -6.45 34.42 19.97
C GLN A 17 -7.25 33.24 20.53
N CYS A 18 -6.64 32.05 20.57
CA CYS A 18 -7.19 30.90 21.27
C CYS A 18 -6.99 31.05 22.78
N ASN A 19 -8.06 31.29 23.52
CA ASN A 19 -8.12 31.05 24.95
C ASN A 19 -8.69 29.63 25.22
N LEU A 20 -7.94 28.82 25.95
CA LEU A 20 -8.34 27.49 26.42
C LEU A 20 -9.50 27.59 27.41
N GLY A 21 -10.58 26.89 27.12
CA GLY A 21 -11.66 26.59 28.06
C GLY A 21 -12.24 25.24 27.71
N LEU A 22 -12.05 24.26 28.61
CA LEU A 22 -12.58 22.91 28.60
C LEU A 22 -14.11 22.90 28.52
N HIS A 23 -14.73 22.15 27.57
CA HIS A 23 -15.82 21.20 27.80
C HIS A 23 -16.28 20.47 26.53
N LEU A 24 -16.20 19.11 26.64
CA LEU A 24 -17.08 18.07 26.09
C LEU A 24 -17.38 17.97 24.58
N GLY A 25 -16.81 16.93 23.95
CA GLY A 25 -17.59 15.97 23.15
C GLY A 25 -17.87 16.32 21.68
N GLN A 26 -17.24 15.55 20.79
CA GLN A 26 -17.65 15.36 19.39
C GLN A 26 -17.54 16.60 18.47
N GLU A 27 -16.46 16.62 17.72
CA GLU A 27 -16.19 17.28 16.43
C GLU A 27 -14.73 17.73 16.30
N PHE A 28 -13.79 16.79 16.17
CA PHE A 28 -12.38 17.15 15.95
C PHE A 28 -11.69 16.46 14.76
N ALA A 29 -12.42 15.68 13.96
CA ALA A 29 -11.81 15.01 12.82
C ALA A 29 -11.57 15.93 11.59
N GLY A 30 -12.35 17.02 11.47
CA GLY A 30 -12.28 17.90 10.28
C GLY A 30 -11.27 19.06 10.36
N VAL A 31 -10.96 19.52 11.58
CA VAL A 31 -10.13 20.74 11.77
C VAL A 31 -8.64 20.43 11.75
N THR A 32 -8.23 19.24 12.19
CA THR A 32 -6.82 18.83 12.24
C THR A 32 -6.24 18.60 10.83
N ILE A 33 -7.05 18.11 9.88
CA ILE A 33 -6.63 17.87 8.50
C ILE A 33 -6.35 19.18 7.75
N ASN A 34 -7.15 20.23 7.98
CA ASN A 34 -6.94 21.52 7.34
C ASN A 34 -5.74 22.28 7.91
N CYS A 35 -5.39 22.10 9.19
CA CYS A 35 -4.21 22.76 9.77
C CYS A 35 -2.90 22.13 9.27
N LEU A 36 -2.88 20.82 9.01
CA LEU A 36 -1.72 20.13 8.44
C LEU A 36 -1.53 20.45 6.95
N ARG A 37 -2.63 20.62 6.19
CA ARG A 37 -2.55 21.07 4.78
C ARG A 37 -1.94 22.45 4.63
N GLN A 38 -2.25 23.40 5.51
CA GLN A 38 -1.71 24.76 5.42
C GLN A 38 -0.22 24.85 5.78
N ASN A 39 0.31 23.93 6.60
CA ASN A 39 1.74 23.89 6.94
C ASN A 39 2.63 23.17 5.90
N THR A 40 2.06 22.42 4.96
CA THR A 40 2.81 21.75 3.89
C THR A 40 2.91 22.60 2.62
N GLU A 41 2.01 23.56 2.40
CA GLU A 41 2.02 24.40 1.18
C GLU A 41 3.05 25.56 1.21
N GLU A 42 3.65 25.91 2.36
CA GLU A 42 4.57 27.06 2.46
C GLU A 42 6.06 26.76 2.27
N LYS A 43 6.50 25.52 1.99
CA LYS A 43 7.94 25.17 1.85
C LYS A 43 8.39 24.63 0.51
N GLY A 44 7.62 24.77 -0.56
CA GLY A 44 7.98 24.23 -1.89
C GLY A 44 8.18 25.30 -2.97
N LYS A 45 9.07 26.30 -2.81
CA LYS A 45 9.43 27.24 -3.89
C LYS A 45 10.65 26.85 -4.72
N ASP A 46 11.06 25.59 -4.68
CA ASP A 46 12.17 25.10 -5.51
C ASP A 46 11.66 23.92 -6.35
N GLY A 47 11.14 24.18 -7.54
CA GLY A 47 10.50 23.29 -8.53
C GLY A 47 10.86 21.79 -8.59
N ARG A 48 11.23 21.19 -7.48
CA ARG A 48 11.48 19.77 -7.25
C ARG A 48 10.20 19.12 -6.73
N LYS A 49 9.65 18.17 -7.47
CA LYS A 49 8.58 17.29 -7.01
C LYS A 49 8.97 16.68 -5.67
N GLU A 50 8.25 17.01 -4.61
CA GLU A 50 8.33 16.26 -3.36
C GLU A 50 7.88 14.83 -3.60
N MET A 51 8.53 13.87 -2.93
CA MET A 51 8.13 12.46 -3.00
C MET A 51 6.70 12.34 -2.45
N ALA A 52 5.80 11.67 -3.18
CA ALA A 52 4.41 11.48 -2.76
C ALA A 52 4.36 10.97 -1.30
N MET A 53 3.53 11.59 -0.48
CA MET A 53 3.28 11.16 0.90
C MET A 53 1.98 10.37 0.98
N ILE A 54 1.85 9.53 1.98
CA ILE A 54 0.58 8.83 2.28
C ILE A 54 -0.40 9.87 2.83
N GLU A 55 -1.63 9.94 2.25
CA GLU A 55 -2.61 10.98 2.58
C GLU A 55 -3.87 10.46 3.29
N ASN A 56 -4.07 9.13 3.38
CA ASN A 56 -5.25 8.53 3.99
C ASN A 56 -5.01 8.13 5.46
N ASP A 57 -5.85 7.25 6.01
CA ASP A 57 -5.82 6.78 7.40
C ASP A 57 -4.51 6.07 7.81
N TRP A 58 -3.70 5.61 6.87
CA TRP A 58 -2.34 5.16 7.13
C TRP A 58 -1.44 6.26 7.70
N LEU A 59 -1.70 7.53 7.38
CA LEU A 59 -0.89 8.64 7.88
C LEU A 59 -0.96 8.76 9.41
N ALA A 60 -2.11 8.46 10.02
CA ALA A 60 -2.27 8.48 11.47
C ALA A 60 -1.35 7.46 12.17
N GLU A 61 -1.10 6.31 11.53
CA GLU A 61 -0.31 5.22 12.09
C GLU A 61 1.16 5.24 11.67
N LEU A 62 1.46 5.73 10.46
CA LEU A 62 2.81 5.71 9.90
C LEU A 62 3.46 7.10 9.84
N GLY A 63 2.74 8.17 10.19
CA GLY A 63 3.26 9.54 10.11
C GLY A 63 4.57 9.74 10.88
N GLU A 64 4.68 9.16 12.06
CA GLU A 64 5.90 9.22 12.88
C GLU A 64 7.10 8.51 12.24
N GLU A 65 6.87 7.51 11.37
CA GLU A 65 7.96 6.83 10.67
C GLU A 65 8.74 7.79 9.76
N PHE A 66 8.07 8.77 9.14
CA PHE A 66 8.68 9.76 8.28
C PHE A 66 9.67 10.69 9.01
N HIS A 67 9.56 10.80 10.34
CA HIS A 67 10.43 11.64 11.18
C HIS A 67 11.62 10.89 11.76
N LYS A 68 11.64 9.56 11.65
CA LYS A 68 12.72 8.71 12.21
C LYS A 68 14.05 8.86 11.46
N PRO A 69 15.19 8.69 12.14
CA PRO A 69 16.51 8.81 11.52
C PRO A 69 16.72 7.90 10.30
N TYR A 70 16.25 6.65 10.38
CA TYR A 70 16.39 5.71 9.26
C TYR A 70 15.65 6.20 8.01
N TYR A 71 14.44 6.79 8.19
CA TYR A 71 13.66 7.28 7.06
C TYR A 71 14.30 8.51 6.41
N LYS A 72 14.91 9.41 7.19
CA LYS A 72 15.68 10.53 6.64
C LYS A 72 16.84 10.04 5.77
N THR A 73 17.56 9.02 6.23
CA THR A 73 18.65 8.38 5.46
C THR A 73 18.11 7.72 4.20
N LEU A 74 17.01 6.99 4.31
CA LEU A 74 16.31 6.38 3.18
C LEU A 74 15.86 7.43 2.16
N TYR A 75 15.24 8.52 2.62
CA TYR A 75 14.77 9.61 1.77
C TYR A 75 15.89 10.21 0.93
N GLU A 76 17.02 10.58 1.55
CA GLU A 76 18.19 11.14 0.85
C GLU A 76 18.80 10.13 -0.13
N PHE A 77 18.83 8.86 0.22
CA PHE A 77 19.26 7.80 -0.68
C PHE A 77 18.33 7.71 -1.89
N VAL A 78 17.03 7.59 -1.68
CA VAL A 78 16.03 7.47 -2.76
C VAL A 78 16.03 8.70 -3.67
N LYS A 79 16.08 9.89 -3.10
CA LYS A 79 16.18 11.16 -3.84
C LYS A 79 17.42 11.20 -4.73
N THR A 80 18.56 10.76 -4.23
CA THR A 80 19.81 10.65 -5.00
C THR A 80 19.64 9.63 -6.14
N GLU A 81 19.07 8.47 -5.86
CA GLU A 81 18.81 7.44 -6.87
C GLU A 81 17.94 7.96 -8.03
N TYR A 82 16.83 8.64 -7.74
CA TYR A 82 15.98 9.22 -8.78
C TYR A 82 16.64 10.35 -9.57
N SER A 83 17.62 11.03 -8.98
CA SER A 83 18.36 12.12 -9.66
C SER A 83 19.52 11.62 -10.54
N THR A 84 20.04 10.43 -10.27
CA THR A 84 21.27 9.92 -10.90
C THR A 84 21.09 8.66 -11.73
N THR A 85 20.01 7.92 -11.49
CA THR A 85 19.73 6.64 -12.15
C THR A 85 18.26 6.53 -12.54
N GLN A 86 17.93 5.53 -13.37
CA GLN A 86 16.54 5.18 -13.61
C GLN A 86 16.02 4.26 -12.49
N VAL A 87 14.98 4.70 -11.80
CA VAL A 87 14.38 4.00 -10.65
C VAL A 87 12.91 3.70 -10.93
N PHE A 88 12.42 2.57 -10.44
CA PHE A 88 11.04 2.15 -10.49
C PHE A 88 10.46 1.86 -9.10
N PRO A 89 9.12 2.06 -8.92
CA PRO A 89 8.17 2.71 -9.84
C PRO A 89 8.49 4.21 -10.02
N PRO A 90 7.75 4.97 -10.83
CA PRO A 90 7.78 6.45 -10.79
C PRO A 90 7.57 6.96 -9.36
N ALA A 91 8.18 8.10 -9.01
CA ALA A 91 8.16 8.60 -7.63
C ALA A 91 6.74 8.78 -7.06
N ASP A 92 5.80 9.25 -7.90
CA ASP A 92 4.40 9.43 -7.55
C ASP A 92 3.67 8.10 -7.25
N ASP A 93 4.20 6.96 -7.72
CA ASP A 93 3.61 5.63 -7.57
C ASP A 93 4.17 4.83 -6.38
N ILE A 94 5.19 5.34 -5.66
CA ILE A 94 5.89 4.59 -4.59
C ILE A 94 4.91 4.06 -3.53
N PHE A 95 3.94 4.88 -3.11
CA PHE A 95 2.98 4.56 -2.05
C PHE A 95 1.60 4.12 -2.57
N ASN A 96 1.48 3.75 -3.85
CA ASN A 96 0.19 3.36 -4.44
C ASN A 96 -0.50 2.20 -3.71
N ALA A 97 0.24 1.25 -3.13
CA ALA A 97 -0.34 0.19 -2.32
C ALA A 97 -1.14 0.76 -1.14
N PHE A 98 -0.62 1.78 -0.47
CA PHE A 98 -1.29 2.46 0.63
C PHE A 98 -2.42 3.37 0.17
N HIS A 99 -2.22 4.13 -0.92
CA HIS A 99 -3.24 5.03 -1.47
C HIS A 99 -4.48 4.28 -1.96
N LEU A 100 -4.28 3.13 -2.61
CA LEU A 100 -5.37 2.33 -3.19
C LEU A 100 -6.07 1.43 -2.17
N THR A 101 -5.43 1.17 -1.03
CA THR A 101 -5.97 0.32 0.03
C THR A 101 -5.81 1.04 1.38
N PRO A 102 -6.77 1.91 1.77
CA PRO A 102 -6.80 2.53 3.10
C PRO A 102 -6.69 1.48 4.21
N LEU A 103 -6.09 1.86 5.35
CA LEU A 103 -5.90 0.93 6.47
C LEU A 103 -7.22 0.30 6.92
N SER A 104 -8.28 1.09 7.02
CA SER A 104 -9.63 0.64 7.38
C SER A 104 -10.21 -0.41 6.45
N ASP A 105 -9.79 -0.43 5.19
CA ASP A 105 -10.32 -1.33 4.16
C ASP A 105 -9.51 -2.62 4.00
N VAL A 106 -8.29 -2.70 4.59
CA VAL A 106 -7.42 -3.87 4.41
C VAL A 106 -8.08 -5.13 4.95
N LYS A 107 -8.41 -6.08 4.11
CA LYS A 107 -8.87 -7.45 4.43
C LYS A 107 -7.77 -8.48 4.20
N VAL A 108 -6.92 -8.27 3.21
CA VAL A 108 -5.87 -9.19 2.78
C VAL A 108 -4.57 -8.42 2.58
N VAL A 109 -3.46 -9.04 2.92
CA VAL A 109 -2.11 -8.54 2.64
C VAL A 109 -1.37 -9.55 1.78
N ILE A 110 -0.88 -9.12 0.64
CA ILE A 110 0.05 -9.91 -0.19
C ILE A 110 1.41 -9.22 -0.13
N LEU A 111 2.44 -9.94 0.34
CA LEU A 111 3.78 -9.39 0.42
C LEU A 111 4.64 -9.82 -0.78
N GLY A 112 5.10 -8.82 -1.54
CA GLY A 112 6.14 -8.96 -2.54
C GLY A 112 7.53 -8.64 -1.97
N GLN A 113 8.56 -8.78 -2.79
CA GLN A 113 9.94 -8.50 -2.39
C GLN A 113 10.33 -7.07 -2.77
N ASP A 114 10.51 -6.79 -4.03
CA ASP A 114 10.82 -5.48 -4.61
C ASP A 114 10.02 -5.29 -5.90
N PRO A 115 9.92 -4.06 -6.44
CA PRO A 115 9.19 -3.80 -7.68
C PRO A 115 9.81 -4.52 -8.88
N TYR A 116 9.03 -4.74 -9.93
CA TYR A 116 9.57 -5.10 -11.24
C TYR A 116 10.54 -4.01 -11.71
N HIS A 117 11.65 -4.42 -12.29
CA HIS A 117 12.77 -3.53 -12.62
C HIS A 117 12.91 -3.20 -14.11
N ASP A 118 12.00 -3.68 -14.98
CA ASP A 118 11.97 -3.30 -16.38
C ASP A 118 11.06 -2.09 -16.61
N VAL A 119 11.35 -1.37 -17.69
CA VAL A 119 10.66 -0.14 -18.05
C VAL A 119 9.15 -0.36 -18.18
N GLY A 120 8.36 0.51 -17.55
CA GLY A 120 6.92 0.53 -17.69
C GLY A 120 6.16 -0.52 -16.87
N GLN A 121 6.84 -1.43 -16.16
CA GLN A 121 6.19 -2.50 -15.39
C GLN A 121 5.59 -2.02 -14.07
N ALA A 122 6.45 -1.58 -13.16
CA ALA A 122 6.06 -1.26 -11.79
C ALA A 122 5.22 0.02 -11.69
N HIS A 123 4.21 -0.04 -10.82
CA HIS A 123 3.33 1.09 -10.49
C HIS A 123 2.91 1.10 -9.00
N GLY A 124 3.77 0.58 -8.12
CA GLY A 124 3.60 0.63 -6.66
C GLY A 124 2.82 -0.51 -6.02
N LEU A 125 2.31 -1.47 -6.80
CA LEU A 125 1.66 -2.69 -6.29
C LEU A 125 2.53 -3.92 -6.57
N CYS A 126 2.73 -4.79 -5.59
CA CYS A 126 3.46 -6.04 -5.81
C CYS A 126 2.72 -6.96 -6.81
N PHE A 127 3.48 -7.69 -7.63
CA PHE A 127 2.99 -8.59 -8.68
C PHE A 127 2.21 -7.94 -9.83
N SER A 128 1.76 -6.69 -9.70
CA SER A 128 0.98 -5.99 -10.70
C SER A 128 1.86 -5.26 -11.71
N VAL A 129 1.40 -5.23 -12.96
CA VAL A 129 2.00 -4.42 -14.04
C VAL A 129 0.95 -3.55 -14.72
N LYS A 130 1.39 -2.52 -15.45
CA LYS A 130 0.49 -1.66 -16.23
C LYS A 130 -0.23 -2.46 -17.34
N PRO A 131 -1.39 -1.98 -17.84
CA PRO A 131 -2.26 -2.76 -18.73
C PRO A 131 -1.57 -3.33 -19.98
N ASP A 132 -0.74 -2.53 -20.64
CA ASP A 132 -0.11 -2.85 -21.93
C ASP A 132 1.23 -3.60 -21.78
N VAL A 133 1.55 -4.04 -20.56
CA VAL A 133 2.79 -4.76 -20.26
C VAL A 133 2.53 -6.25 -20.31
N LYS A 134 3.47 -6.99 -20.92
CA LYS A 134 3.45 -8.46 -20.90
C LYS A 134 3.37 -8.97 -19.47
N ILE A 135 2.45 -9.91 -19.23
CA ILE A 135 2.24 -10.51 -17.90
C ILE A 135 3.54 -11.19 -17.44
N PRO A 136 4.11 -10.80 -16.28
CA PRO A 136 5.34 -11.40 -15.77
C PRO A 136 5.15 -12.88 -15.40
N PRO A 137 6.21 -13.70 -15.47
CA PRO A 137 6.10 -15.15 -15.24
C PRO A 137 5.53 -15.55 -13.88
N SER A 138 5.83 -14.79 -12.83
CA SER A 138 5.24 -15.04 -11.49
C SER A 138 3.74 -14.80 -11.50
N LEU A 139 3.26 -13.75 -12.16
CA LEU A 139 1.83 -13.44 -12.26
C LEU A 139 1.09 -14.47 -13.15
N VAL A 140 1.73 -14.98 -14.20
CA VAL A 140 1.19 -16.11 -14.99
C VAL A 140 0.93 -17.32 -14.07
N ASN A 141 1.84 -17.62 -13.16
CA ASN A 141 1.66 -18.73 -12.21
C ASN A 141 0.58 -18.42 -11.16
N ILE A 142 0.48 -17.17 -10.69
CA ILE A 142 -0.63 -16.74 -9.82
C ILE A 142 -1.97 -16.96 -10.51
N TYR A 143 -2.10 -16.60 -11.78
CA TYR A 143 -3.34 -16.81 -12.55
C TYR A 143 -3.66 -18.30 -12.80
N LYS A 144 -2.64 -19.15 -12.98
CA LYS A 144 -2.85 -20.60 -13.08
C LYS A 144 -3.39 -21.17 -11.76
N GLU A 145 -2.79 -20.79 -10.63
CA GLU A 145 -3.28 -21.22 -9.32
C GLU A 145 -4.69 -20.70 -9.05
N LEU A 146 -4.98 -19.46 -9.45
CA LEU A 146 -6.31 -18.87 -9.34
C LEU A 146 -7.35 -19.62 -10.17
N HIS A 147 -6.98 -20.03 -11.38
CA HIS A 147 -7.83 -20.87 -12.24
C HIS A 147 -8.12 -22.23 -11.58
N ASP A 148 -7.07 -22.90 -11.08
CA ASP A 148 -7.17 -24.23 -10.48
C ASP A 148 -7.92 -24.21 -9.13
N ASP A 149 -7.84 -23.12 -8.37
CA ASP A 149 -8.47 -22.96 -7.06
C ASP A 149 -9.94 -22.51 -7.14
N LEU A 150 -10.25 -21.56 -8.02
CA LEU A 150 -11.57 -20.90 -8.08
C LEU A 150 -12.28 -20.99 -9.45
N GLY A 151 -11.64 -21.58 -10.47
CA GLY A 151 -12.21 -21.65 -11.82
C GLY A 151 -12.22 -20.32 -12.58
N CYS A 152 -11.51 -19.30 -12.10
CA CYS A 152 -11.38 -18.02 -12.81
C CYS A 152 -10.72 -18.23 -14.17
N TYR A 153 -11.17 -17.51 -15.21
CA TYR A 153 -10.44 -17.53 -16.48
C TYR A 153 -9.13 -16.75 -16.36
N ILE A 154 -8.13 -17.12 -17.17
CA ILE A 154 -6.84 -16.44 -17.21
C ILE A 154 -6.99 -15.14 -17.99
N PRO A 155 -6.78 -13.96 -17.36
CA PRO A 155 -6.94 -12.67 -18.03
C PRO A 155 -5.79 -12.39 -19.02
N ASN A 156 -6.03 -11.46 -19.95
CA ASN A 156 -5.04 -11.04 -20.95
C ASN A 156 -4.12 -9.89 -20.49
N ASN A 157 -4.24 -9.44 -19.26
CA ASN A 157 -3.46 -8.34 -18.69
C ASN A 157 -3.04 -8.63 -17.25
N GLY A 158 -2.05 -7.87 -16.74
CA GLY A 158 -1.52 -8.02 -15.38
C GLY A 158 -1.85 -6.86 -14.45
N TYR A 159 -2.95 -6.12 -14.68
CA TYR A 159 -3.30 -4.92 -13.93
C TYR A 159 -4.23 -5.22 -12.75
N LEU A 160 -3.66 -5.33 -11.57
CA LEU A 160 -4.34 -5.85 -10.38
C LEU A 160 -5.01 -4.78 -9.48
N ILE A 161 -5.23 -3.57 -9.96
CA ILE A 161 -5.87 -2.49 -9.16
C ILE A 161 -7.25 -2.90 -8.64
N LYS A 162 -8.00 -3.73 -9.34
CA LYS A 162 -9.28 -4.26 -8.85
C LYS A 162 -9.12 -4.99 -7.51
N TRP A 163 -8.03 -5.73 -7.32
CA TRP A 163 -7.75 -6.39 -6.06
C TRP A 163 -7.47 -5.38 -4.94
N ALA A 164 -6.61 -4.38 -5.22
CA ALA A 164 -6.30 -3.34 -4.24
C ALA A 164 -7.56 -2.60 -3.77
N LYS A 165 -8.47 -2.24 -4.69
CA LYS A 165 -9.74 -1.55 -4.40
C LYS A 165 -10.73 -2.39 -3.58
N GLN A 166 -10.55 -3.69 -3.47
CA GLN A 166 -11.36 -4.58 -2.64
C GLN A 166 -10.78 -4.80 -1.25
N GLY A 167 -9.67 -4.13 -0.90
CA GLY A 167 -9.02 -4.25 0.40
C GLY A 167 -7.84 -5.23 0.41
N ILE A 168 -7.22 -5.49 -0.75
CA ILE A 168 -5.97 -6.26 -0.78
C ILE A 168 -4.78 -5.30 -0.80
N LEU A 169 -4.08 -5.17 0.32
CA LEU A 169 -2.81 -4.45 0.38
C LEU A 169 -1.73 -5.26 -0.32
N MET A 170 -1.37 -4.82 -1.52
CA MET A 170 -0.36 -5.46 -2.38
C MET A 170 1.00 -4.79 -2.18
N LEU A 171 1.69 -5.12 -1.08
CA LEU A 171 2.86 -4.40 -0.58
C LEU A 171 4.15 -5.14 -0.91
N ASN A 172 5.11 -4.46 -1.54
CA ASN A 172 6.50 -4.91 -1.57
C ASN A 172 7.22 -4.57 -0.26
N THR A 173 8.15 -5.38 0.18
CA THR A 173 8.99 -5.08 1.36
C THR A 173 10.03 -4.00 1.08
N VAL A 174 10.44 -3.83 -0.18
CA VAL A 174 11.28 -2.75 -0.70
C VAL A 174 10.47 -2.01 -1.76
N LEU A 175 10.29 -0.69 -1.62
CA LEU A 175 9.32 0.04 -2.46
C LEU A 175 9.92 0.62 -3.74
N THR A 176 11.25 0.62 -3.89
CA THR A 176 11.94 1.15 -5.07
C THR A 176 13.05 0.21 -5.53
N VAL A 177 13.42 0.31 -6.81
CA VAL A 177 14.47 -0.52 -7.43
C VAL A 177 15.12 0.23 -8.60
N ARG A 178 16.43 0.06 -8.83
CA ARG A 178 17.08 0.53 -10.08
C ARG A 178 16.63 -0.29 -11.27
N ALA A 179 16.56 0.36 -12.43
CA ALA A 179 16.30 -0.31 -13.69
C ALA A 179 17.28 -1.48 -13.90
N HIS A 180 16.73 -2.64 -14.26
CA HIS A 180 17.44 -3.89 -14.57
C HIS A 180 18.29 -4.48 -13.40
N MET A 181 18.12 -3.98 -12.17
CA MET A 181 18.93 -4.40 -11.03
C MET A 181 18.06 -4.82 -9.85
N ALA A 182 17.49 -6.03 -9.91
CA ALA A 182 16.72 -6.58 -8.80
C ALA A 182 17.47 -6.49 -7.45
N ASN A 183 16.75 -6.21 -6.38
CA ASN A 183 17.30 -6.05 -5.01
C ASN A 183 18.28 -4.86 -4.82
N SER A 184 18.45 -3.96 -5.77
CA SER A 184 19.42 -2.86 -5.68
C SER A 184 19.17 -1.92 -4.49
N HIS A 185 17.94 -1.78 -4.02
CA HIS A 185 17.59 -0.93 -2.86
C HIS A 185 17.34 -1.71 -1.56
N ARG A 186 17.65 -3.01 -1.56
CA ARG A 186 17.54 -3.84 -0.36
C ARG A 186 18.47 -3.33 0.75
N GLY A 187 17.98 -3.33 2.00
CA GLY A 187 18.77 -2.90 3.17
C GLY A 187 19.02 -1.40 3.23
N LYS A 188 18.28 -0.59 2.50
CA LYS A 188 18.39 0.88 2.50
C LYS A 188 17.39 1.57 3.42
N GLY A 189 16.50 0.80 4.10
CA GLY A 189 15.54 1.32 5.07
C GLY A 189 14.07 1.05 4.72
N TRP A 190 13.77 0.64 3.46
CA TRP A 190 12.39 0.31 3.07
C TRP A 190 11.80 -0.81 3.92
N GLU A 191 12.61 -1.82 4.25
CA GLU A 191 12.15 -2.95 5.06
C GLU A 191 11.72 -2.51 6.46
N GLU A 192 12.36 -1.49 7.05
CA GLU A 192 11.99 -0.95 8.35
C GLU A 192 10.64 -0.23 8.28
N PHE A 193 10.41 0.56 7.23
CA PHE A 193 9.16 1.24 6.98
C PHE A 193 8.00 0.26 6.74
N THR A 194 8.19 -0.71 5.86
CA THR A 194 7.15 -1.71 5.56
C THR A 194 6.89 -2.66 6.73
N ASP A 195 7.90 -2.94 7.55
CA ASP A 195 7.73 -3.66 8.81
C ASP A 195 6.89 -2.87 9.83
N ALA A 196 6.98 -1.55 9.85
CA ALA A 196 6.08 -0.72 10.65
C ALA A 196 4.62 -0.89 10.19
N ALA A 197 4.35 -0.84 8.90
CA ALA A 197 3.01 -1.08 8.35
C ALA A 197 2.48 -2.49 8.71
N ILE A 198 3.31 -3.52 8.63
CA ILE A 198 2.93 -4.89 9.04
C ILE A 198 2.61 -4.95 10.54
N ARG A 199 3.35 -4.24 11.39
CA ARG A 199 3.06 -4.16 12.84
C ARG A 199 1.74 -3.45 13.11
N VAL A 200 1.41 -2.40 12.38
CA VAL A 200 0.10 -1.71 12.46
C VAL A 200 -1.02 -2.68 12.14
N LEU A 201 -0.88 -3.44 11.05
CA LEU A 201 -1.87 -4.45 10.66
C LEU A 201 -2.01 -5.57 11.69
N ASN A 202 -0.90 -6.04 12.27
CA ASN A 202 -0.93 -7.07 13.29
C ASN A 202 -1.65 -6.63 14.58
N LYS A 203 -1.76 -5.33 14.84
CA LYS A 203 -2.46 -4.78 16.02
C LYS A 203 -3.96 -4.59 15.79
N GLN A 204 -4.46 -4.75 14.55
CA GLN A 204 -5.87 -4.55 14.26
C GLN A 204 -6.75 -5.58 14.96
N ASP A 205 -7.86 -5.13 15.52
CA ASP A 205 -8.86 -6.01 16.16
C ASP A 205 -9.68 -6.80 15.14
N ARG A 206 -9.81 -6.30 13.92
CA ARG A 206 -10.48 -6.99 12.82
C ARG A 206 -9.59 -8.06 12.20
N PRO A 207 -10.17 -9.18 11.71
CA PRO A 207 -9.41 -10.23 11.05
C PRO A 207 -8.78 -9.75 9.74
N VAL A 208 -7.53 -10.15 9.49
CA VAL A 208 -6.79 -9.89 8.27
C VAL A 208 -6.13 -11.19 7.80
N VAL A 209 -6.11 -11.43 6.48
CA VAL A 209 -5.41 -12.54 5.88
C VAL A 209 -4.04 -12.09 5.39
N PHE A 210 -2.98 -12.76 5.80
CA PHE A 210 -1.62 -12.52 5.30
C PHE A 210 -1.20 -13.65 4.37
N ILE A 211 -0.96 -13.35 3.10
CA ILE A 211 -0.48 -14.29 2.10
C ILE A 211 1.03 -14.06 1.91
N LEU A 212 1.82 -15.02 2.34
CA LEU A 212 3.29 -14.95 2.42
C LEU A 212 3.91 -15.95 1.43
N TRP A 213 4.21 -15.49 0.23
CA TRP A 213 4.82 -16.31 -0.81
C TRP A 213 6.35 -16.19 -0.85
N GLY A 214 7.02 -17.31 -0.60
CA GLY A 214 8.47 -17.42 -0.59
C GLY A 214 9.14 -16.98 0.72
N ARG A 215 10.40 -17.36 0.86
CA ARG A 215 11.17 -17.15 2.11
C ARG A 215 11.21 -15.69 2.59
N PRO A 216 11.46 -14.67 1.73
CA PRO A 216 11.51 -13.28 2.19
C PRO A 216 10.20 -12.84 2.87
N ALA A 217 9.04 -13.11 2.25
CA ALA A 217 7.74 -12.80 2.84
C ALA A 217 7.49 -13.60 4.12
N GLN A 218 7.84 -14.90 4.15
CA GLN A 218 7.65 -15.77 5.30
C GLN A 218 8.47 -15.36 6.53
N THR A 219 9.59 -14.64 6.36
CA THR A 219 10.35 -14.09 7.51
C THR A 219 9.50 -13.11 8.33
N LYS A 220 8.51 -12.46 7.70
CA LYS A 220 7.61 -11.51 8.37
C LYS A 220 6.59 -12.20 9.31
N LYS A 221 6.39 -13.51 9.19
CA LYS A 221 5.55 -14.29 10.12
C LYS A 221 5.92 -14.08 11.59
N LYS A 222 7.20 -13.81 11.88
CA LYS A 222 7.69 -13.54 13.24
C LYS A 222 7.00 -12.35 13.92
N MET A 223 6.45 -11.43 13.12
CA MET A 223 5.79 -10.22 13.58
C MET A 223 4.27 -10.39 13.68
N LEU A 224 3.74 -11.51 13.16
CA LEU A 224 2.31 -11.79 13.06
C LEU A 224 1.91 -12.77 14.16
N ASN A 225 1.55 -12.24 15.32
CA ASN A 225 1.19 -13.03 16.51
C ASN A 225 -0.26 -12.80 16.98
N ASN A 226 -1.04 -11.98 16.30
CA ASN A 226 -2.44 -11.78 16.62
C ASN A 226 -3.26 -13.01 16.15
N PRO A 227 -3.93 -13.72 17.06
CA PRO A 227 -4.67 -14.95 16.72
C PRO A 227 -5.92 -14.71 15.87
N ARG A 228 -6.34 -13.47 15.69
CA ARG A 228 -7.48 -13.12 14.82
C ARG A 228 -7.12 -13.20 13.33
N HIS A 229 -5.85 -13.22 12.99
CA HIS A 229 -5.37 -13.18 11.60
C HIS A 229 -5.14 -14.59 11.06
N LEU A 230 -5.41 -14.76 9.77
CA LEU A 230 -5.03 -15.96 9.02
C LEU A 230 -3.70 -15.73 8.33
N ILE A 231 -2.76 -16.68 8.46
CA ILE A 231 -1.46 -16.62 7.79
C ILE A 231 -1.34 -17.79 6.83
N LEU A 232 -1.40 -17.52 5.54
CA LEU A 232 -1.22 -18.48 4.47
C LEU A 232 0.21 -18.41 3.95
N GLN A 233 0.89 -19.54 3.85
CA GLN A 233 2.28 -19.63 3.41
C GLN A 233 2.39 -20.61 2.24
N ALA A 234 3.16 -20.24 1.20
CA ALA A 234 3.49 -21.14 0.10
C ALA A 234 4.88 -20.77 -0.47
N ALA A 235 5.39 -21.61 -1.37
CA ALA A 235 6.56 -21.24 -2.16
C ALA A 235 6.29 -19.95 -2.97
N HIS A 236 7.33 -19.30 -3.48
CA HIS A 236 7.15 -18.11 -4.33
C HIS A 236 6.59 -18.53 -5.70
N PRO A 237 5.67 -17.75 -6.31
CA PRO A 237 5.07 -18.08 -7.61
C PRO A 237 6.02 -18.00 -8.81
N SER A 238 7.29 -17.66 -8.62
CA SER A 238 8.25 -17.63 -9.73
C SER A 238 8.40 -19.02 -10.37
N PRO A 239 8.71 -19.12 -11.69
CA PRO A 239 8.94 -20.39 -12.36
C PRO A 239 10.00 -21.26 -11.68
N LEU A 240 10.96 -20.65 -10.99
CA LEU A 240 12.04 -21.36 -10.28
C LEU A 240 11.56 -22.10 -9.01
N SER A 241 10.40 -21.77 -8.48
CA SER A 241 9.94 -22.28 -7.17
C SER A 241 8.47 -22.66 -7.11
N ALA A 242 7.64 -22.31 -8.07
CA ALA A 242 6.20 -22.52 -8.02
C ALA A 242 5.81 -24.02 -7.84
N HIS A 243 6.58 -24.93 -8.44
CA HIS A 243 6.36 -26.38 -8.28
C HIS A 243 6.73 -26.92 -6.89
N ASN A 244 7.37 -26.12 -6.05
CA ASN A 244 7.78 -26.53 -4.69
C ASN A 244 6.71 -26.18 -3.63
N GLY A 245 5.42 -26.19 -4.02
CA GLY A 245 4.31 -26.00 -3.10
C GLY A 245 3.61 -24.63 -3.20
N PHE A 246 3.76 -23.90 -4.31
CA PHE A 246 2.87 -22.79 -4.64
C PHE A 246 1.60 -23.33 -5.33
N PHE A 247 1.75 -24.13 -6.39
CA PHE A 247 0.63 -24.78 -7.05
C PHE A 247 -0.07 -25.77 -6.10
N GLY A 248 -1.40 -25.68 -6.04
CA GLY A 248 -2.23 -26.47 -5.14
C GLY A 248 -2.30 -25.93 -3.71
N SER A 249 -1.68 -24.79 -3.40
CA SER A 249 -1.76 -24.16 -2.08
C SER A 249 -3.11 -23.50 -1.78
N LYS A 250 -3.94 -23.27 -2.81
CA LYS A 250 -5.32 -22.77 -2.74
C LYS A 250 -5.49 -21.53 -1.84
N PRO A 251 -4.69 -20.48 -2.00
CA PRO A 251 -4.72 -19.33 -1.10
C PRO A 251 -6.00 -18.50 -1.27
N PHE A 252 -6.59 -18.50 -2.46
CA PHE A 252 -7.73 -17.64 -2.80
C PHE A 252 -9.03 -18.16 -2.19
N SER A 253 -9.32 -19.44 -2.32
CA SER A 253 -10.49 -20.07 -1.70
C SER A 253 -10.37 -20.08 -0.17
N GLN A 254 -9.18 -20.34 0.39
CA GLN A 254 -8.94 -20.26 1.84
C GLN A 254 -9.16 -18.85 2.36
N THR A 255 -8.69 -17.82 1.63
CA THR A 255 -8.93 -16.40 1.97
C THR A 255 -10.43 -16.12 2.01
N ASN A 256 -11.16 -16.45 0.96
CA ASN A 256 -12.60 -16.13 0.87
C ASN A 256 -13.40 -16.88 1.95
N ARG A 257 -13.07 -18.14 2.23
CA ARG A 257 -13.69 -18.87 3.33
C ARG A 257 -13.48 -18.17 4.67
N PHE A 258 -12.24 -17.79 4.98
CA PHE A 258 -11.93 -17.13 6.23
C PHE A 258 -12.64 -15.77 6.35
N LEU A 259 -12.70 -14.98 5.29
CA LEU A 259 -13.42 -13.71 5.28
C LEU A 259 -14.91 -13.92 5.58
N GLN A 260 -15.56 -14.88 4.91
CA GLN A 260 -16.97 -15.22 5.13
C GLN A 260 -17.26 -15.72 6.55
N GLU A 261 -16.40 -16.60 7.09
CA GLU A 261 -16.50 -17.10 8.47
C GLU A 261 -16.41 -15.99 9.51
N ASN A 262 -15.78 -14.85 9.15
CA ASN A 262 -15.66 -13.66 9.99
C ASN A 262 -16.64 -12.53 9.62
N GLY A 263 -17.64 -12.80 8.79
CA GLY A 263 -18.68 -11.84 8.41
C GLY A 263 -18.20 -10.74 7.47
N LEU A 264 -17.08 -10.96 6.76
CA LEU A 264 -16.53 -10.03 5.78
C LEU A 264 -16.87 -10.48 4.36
N GLU A 265 -17.07 -9.50 3.46
CA GLU A 265 -17.28 -9.76 2.05
C GLU A 265 -16.07 -10.46 1.43
N PRO A 266 -16.28 -11.57 0.69
CA PRO A 266 -15.21 -12.26 -0.02
C PRO A 266 -14.62 -11.37 -1.12
N ILE A 267 -13.43 -11.72 -1.56
CA ILE A 267 -12.76 -11.06 -2.69
C ILE A 267 -13.26 -11.66 -4.00
N ASP A 268 -13.64 -10.80 -4.93
CA ASP A 268 -13.76 -11.17 -6.35
C ASP A 268 -12.37 -11.13 -6.99
N TRP A 269 -11.79 -12.32 -7.11
CA TRP A 269 -10.42 -12.50 -7.63
C TRP A 269 -10.33 -12.39 -9.14
N GLN A 270 -11.45 -12.45 -9.88
CA GLN A 270 -11.43 -12.39 -11.34
C GLN A 270 -10.93 -11.01 -11.80
N ILE A 271 -9.90 -10.97 -12.64
CA ILE A 271 -9.48 -9.79 -13.39
C ILE A 271 -10.11 -9.87 -14.79
N GLU A 272 -10.75 -8.80 -15.22
CA GLU A 272 -11.38 -8.72 -16.53
C GLU A 272 -10.33 -8.54 -17.64
N ASN A 273 -10.65 -9.04 -18.82
CA ASN A 273 -9.88 -8.76 -20.04
C ASN A 273 -9.98 -7.27 -20.41
N ARG A 274 -8.92 -6.76 -20.99
CA ARG A 274 -8.83 -5.38 -21.49
C ARG A 274 -8.49 -5.37 -22.97
#